data_95e7e3ad51829d904c032db6ecd9e428
#
_entry.id   95e7e3ad51829d904c032db6ecd9e428
#
_cell.length_a   1.000
_cell.length_b   1.000
_cell.length_c   1.000
_cell.angle_alpha   90.00
_cell.angle_beta   90.00
_cell.angle_gamma   90.00
#
_symmetry.space_group_name_H-M   'P 1'
#
loop_
_entity.id
_entity.type
_entity.pdbx_description
1 polymer ?
#
loop_
_entity_poly.entity_id
_entity_poly.type
_entity_poly.pdbx_seq_one_letter_code
_entity_poly.pdbx_strand_id
1 'polypeptide(L)'
;MKGAEWYQADDVAEEYDDKRFSRGGQLIDEREREAVLRALAPLEGKKVLEVACGTGRFTAMLAEAGADIIGVDISAAMLQQGRQRARELGVEDHLQFMRGDAARLPFPDDHFDAVFGMRFFHLADTPASFLGEMARVSNSQVFFDTFKRGSTRSIYNWLLPMG
;
A
#
# COMPACT_ATOMS: atom_id res chain seq x y z
N MET A 1 -10.61 16.24 5.84
CA MET A 1 -10.09 15.61 4.59
C MET A 1 -11.28 15.04 3.80
N LYS A 2 -11.78 15.77 2.79
CA LYS A 2 -12.96 15.35 2.00
C LYS A 2 -12.79 14.00 1.24
N GLY A 3 -11.57 13.52 1.07
CA GLY A 3 -11.28 12.25 0.41
C GLY A 3 -11.32 11.03 1.35
N ALA A 4 -10.89 11.17 2.60
CA ALA A 4 -10.82 10.06 3.54
C ALA A 4 -12.21 9.57 4.01
N GLU A 5 -13.18 10.48 4.11
CA GLU A 5 -14.55 10.14 4.47
C GLU A 5 -15.22 9.31 3.37
N TRP A 6 -14.95 9.64 2.10
CA TRP A 6 -15.51 8.90 0.95
C TRP A 6 -15.00 7.45 0.90
N TYR A 7 -13.70 7.22 1.17
CA TYR A 7 -13.12 5.87 1.19
C TYR A 7 -13.55 5.00 2.38
N GLN A 8 -14.22 5.57 3.38
CA GLN A 8 -14.74 4.82 4.52
C GLN A 8 -16.18 4.33 4.32
N ALA A 9 -16.84 4.72 3.25
CA ALA A 9 -18.20 4.27 2.94
C ALA A 9 -18.17 2.82 2.40
N ASP A 10 -19.06 1.98 2.90
CA ASP A 10 -19.09 0.54 2.59
C ASP A 10 -19.36 0.26 1.10
N ASP A 11 -20.25 1.03 0.48
CA ASP A 11 -20.60 0.95 -0.94
C ASP A 11 -19.40 1.28 -1.86
N VAL A 12 -18.50 2.15 -1.41
CA VAL A 12 -17.29 2.48 -2.16
C VAL A 12 -16.32 1.29 -2.20
N ALA A 13 -16.18 0.54 -1.11
CA ALA A 13 -15.31 -0.60 -1.05
C ALA A 13 -15.76 -1.73 -2.01
N GLU A 14 -17.06 -1.99 -2.11
CA GLU A 14 -17.63 -3.02 -2.98
C GLU A 14 -17.43 -2.73 -4.47
N GLU A 15 -17.59 -1.47 -4.88
CA GLU A 15 -17.49 -1.07 -6.28
C GLU A 15 -16.08 -0.57 -6.69
N TYR A 16 -15.15 -0.48 -5.73
CA TYR A 16 -13.87 0.18 -5.95
C TYR A 16 -13.05 -0.49 -7.05
N ASP A 17 -12.92 -1.81 -6.99
CA ASP A 17 -12.15 -2.58 -7.94
C ASP A 17 -12.82 -2.57 -9.34
N ASP A 18 -14.13 -2.76 -9.42
CA ASP A 18 -14.87 -2.77 -10.68
C ASP A 18 -14.81 -1.44 -11.43
N LYS A 19 -15.02 -0.33 -10.73
CA LYS A 19 -14.92 1.01 -11.32
C LYS A 19 -13.51 1.36 -11.77
N ARG A 20 -12.51 0.81 -11.08
CA ARG A 20 -11.11 1.12 -11.33
C ARG A 20 -10.51 0.34 -12.48
N PHE A 21 -10.94 -0.92 -12.71
CA PHE A 21 -10.37 -1.83 -13.70
C PHE A 21 -11.15 -1.87 -15.03
N SER A 22 -12.00 -0.89 -15.33
CA SER A 22 -12.51 -0.67 -16.67
C SER A 22 -11.35 -0.56 -17.69
N ARG A 23 -11.61 -0.86 -18.96
CA ARG A 23 -10.66 -1.12 -20.08
C ARG A 23 -9.33 -0.35 -20.10
N GLY A 24 -9.21 0.84 -19.54
CA GLY A 24 -7.93 1.60 -19.46
C GLY A 24 -7.18 1.39 -18.13
N GLY A 25 -7.86 0.96 -17.09
CA GLY A 25 -7.29 0.77 -15.74
C GLY A 25 -6.42 -0.47 -15.63
N GLN A 26 -6.72 -1.54 -16.38
CA GLN A 26 -5.97 -2.80 -16.33
C GLN A 26 -4.51 -2.64 -16.75
N LEU A 27 -4.24 -1.92 -17.84
CA LEU A 27 -2.86 -1.70 -18.29
C LEU A 27 -2.04 -0.87 -17.30
N ILE A 28 -2.68 0.12 -16.65
CA ILE A 28 -2.04 0.92 -15.60
C ILE A 28 -1.74 0.02 -14.39
N ASP A 29 -2.69 -0.83 -14.04
CA ASP A 29 -2.54 -1.77 -12.94
C ASP A 29 -1.38 -2.75 -13.13
N GLU A 30 -1.28 -3.37 -14.29
CA GLU A 30 -0.18 -4.28 -14.63
C GLU A 30 1.18 -3.59 -14.48
N ARG A 31 1.33 -2.37 -15.00
CA ARG A 31 2.56 -1.60 -14.89
C ARG A 31 2.91 -1.23 -13.45
N GLU A 32 1.91 -0.87 -12.64
CA GLU A 32 2.14 -0.58 -11.22
C GLU A 32 2.54 -1.83 -10.44
N ARG A 33 1.89 -2.97 -10.70
CA ARG A 33 2.26 -4.26 -10.11
C ARG A 33 3.70 -4.64 -10.45
N GLU A 34 4.09 -4.55 -11.70
CA GLU A 34 5.47 -4.80 -12.13
C GLU A 34 6.48 -3.84 -11.45
N ALA A 35 6.14 -2.55 -11.34
CA ALA A 35 6.99 -1.56 -10.71
C ALA A 35 7.19 -1.85 -9.21
N VAL A 36 6.12 -2.21 -8.50
CA VAL A 36 6.16 -2.58 -7.06
C VAL A 36 7.00 -3.85 -6.87
N LEU A 37 6.73 -4.92 -7.63
CA LEU A 37 7.51 -6.16 -7.56
C LEU A 37 8.99 -5.93 -7.80
N ARG A 38 9.33 -5.17 -8.84
CA ARG A 38 10.73 -4.85 -9.19
C ARG A 38 11.42 -4.00 -8.13
N ALA A 39 10.71 -3.00 -7.58
CA ALA A 39 11.29 -2.10 -6.58
C ALA A 39 11.57 -2.79 -5.25
N LEU A 40 10.73 -3.75 -4.87
CA LEU A 40 10.79 -4.42 -3.57
C LEU A 40 11.53 -5.76 -3.59
N ALA A 41 11.90 -6.27 -4.77
CA ALA A 41 12.66 -7.53 -4.87
C ALA A 41 14.05 -7.46 -4.20
N PRO A 42 14.56 -8.57 -3.64
CA PRO A 42 13.94 -9.88 -3.48
C PRO A 42 12.86 -9.86 -2.39
N LEU A 43 11.81 -10.68 -2.52
CA LEU A 43 10.63 -10.65 -1.65
C LEU A 43 10.58 -11.75 -0.61
N GLU A 44 11.21 -12.89 -0.89
CA GLU A 44 11.18 -14.06 0.00
C GLU A 44 11.63 -13.73 1.42
N GLY A 45 10.71 -13.90 2.39
CA GLY A 45 10.94 -13.60 3.80
C GLY A 45 11.13 -12.12 4.14
N LYS A 46 10.93 -11.21 3.18
CA LYS A 46 11.04 -9.76 3.39
C LYS A 46 9.85 -9.25 4.20
N LYS A 47 10.13 -8.51 5.28
CA LYS A 47 9.09 -7.84 6.07
C LYS A 47 8.69 -6.53 5.43
N VAL A 48 7.45 -6.47 4.96
CA VAL A 48 6.94 -5.31 4.20
C VAL A 48 5.71 -4.71 4.87
N LEU A 49 5.61 -3.39 4.84
CA LEU A 49 4.41 -2.66 5.22
C LEU A 49 3.82 -1.95 4.00
N GLU A 50 2.55 -2.17 3.72
CA GLU A 50 1.77 -1.33 2.80
C GLU A 50 0.91 -0.35 3.60
N VAL A 51 1.09 0.94 3.32
CA VAL A 51 0.31 2.04 3.93
C VAL A 51 -0.80 2.46 2.99
N ALA A 52 -2.01 2.66 3.53
CA ALA A 52 -3.23 2.92 2.76
C ALA A 52 -3.49 1.81 1.72
N CYS A 53 -3.46 0.55 2.19
CA CYS A 53 -3.53 -0.64 1.34
C CYS A 53 -4.88 -0.84 0.63
N GLY A 54 -5.94 -0.14 1.04
CA GLY A 54 -7.27 -0.25 0.45
C GLY A 54 -7.78 -1.71 0.50
N THR A 55 -8.20 -2.24 -0.65
CA THR A 55 -8.67 -3.62 -0.82
C THR A 55 -7.55 -4.67 -0.84
N GLY A 56 -6.31 -4.30 -0.47
CA GLY A 56 -5.19 -5.21 -0.30
C GLY A 56 -4.66 -5.86 -1.57
N ARG A 57 -4.82 -5.19 -2.71
CA ARG A 57 -4.43 -5.75 -4.01
C ARG A 57 -2.92 -5.95 -4.15
N PHE A 58 -2.12 -4.98 -3.75
CA PHE A 58 -0.67 -5.11 -3.74
C PHE A 58 -0.20 -5.96 -2.54
N THR A 59 -0.87 -5.82 -1.39
CA THR A 59 -0.60 -6.64 -0.21
C THR A 59 -0.66 -8.13 -0.54
N ALA A 60 -1.76 -8.58 -1.16
CA ALA A 60 -1.93 -9.98 -1.55
C ALA A 60 -0.90 -10.43 -2.60
N MET A 61 -0.64 -9.61 -3.62
CA MET A 61 0.35 -9.90 -4.65
C MET A 61 1.77 -10.09 -4.07
N LEU A 62 2.17 -9.29 -3.09
CA LEU A 62 3.48 -9.41 -2.45
C LEU A 62 3.57 -10.62 -1.53
N ALA A 63 2.46 -10.98 -0.86
CA ALA A 63 2.39 -12.22 -0.10
C ALA A 63 2.52 -13.47 -1.00
N GLU A 64 1.85 -13.49 -2.17
CA GLU A 64 2.02 -14.57 -3.18
C GLU A 64 3.47 -14.65 -3.68
N ALA A 65 4.20 -13.54 -3.68
CA ALA A 65 5.61 -13.49 -4.08
C ALA A 65 6.60 -13.79 -2.94
N GLY A 66 6.11 -14.21 -1.76
CA GLY A 66 6.92 -14.69 -0.65
C GLY A 66 7.26 -13.65 0.42
N ALA A 67 6.69 -12.44 0.38
CA ALA A 67 6.89 -11.45 1.42
C ALA A 67 6.00 -11.73 2.65
N ASP A 68 6.52 -11.43 3.85
CA ASP A 68 5.72 -11.29 5.05
C ASP A 68 5.21 -9.84 5.16
N ILE A 69 3.92 -9.64 4.93
CA ILE A 69 3.41 -8.29 4.72
C ILE A 69 2.26 -7.90 5.65
N ILE A 70 2.26 -6.66 6.10
CA ILE A 70 1.13 -6.02 6.79
C ILE A 70 0.56 -4.92 5.89
N GLY A 71 -0.76 -4.94 5.68
CA GLY A 71 -1.51 -3.86 5.06
C GLY A 71 -2.23 -3.02 6.11
N VAL A 72 -1.98 -1.70 6.11
CA VAL A 72 -2.66 -0.75 7.01
C VAL A 72 -3.57 0.16 6.20
N ASP A 73 -4.82 0.30 6.64
CA ASP A 73 -5.78 1.26 6.07
C ASP A 73 -6.69 1.83 7.16
N ILE A 74 -7.22 3.01 6.94
CA ILE A 74 -8.16 3.65 7.84
C ILE A 74 -9.58 3.07 7.69
N SER A 75 -9.91 2.53 6.52
CA SER A 75 -11.22 1.99 6.16
C SER A 75 -11.36 0.52 6.56
N ALA A 76 -12.25 0.24 7.51
CA ALA A 76 -12.56 -1.13 7.90
C ALA A 76 -13.19 -1.94 6.75
N ALA A 77 -14.03 -1.31 5.91
CA ALA A 77 -14.67 -1.92 4.76
C ALA A 77 -13.64 -2.36 3.71
N MET A 78 -12.66 -1.51 3.38
CA MET A 78 -11.55 -1.85 2.49
C MET A 78 -10.75 -3.04 3.01
N LEU A 79 -10.41 -3.06 4.30
CA LEU A 79 -9.68 -4.16 4.93
C LEU A 79 -10.49 -5.48 4.94
N GLN A 80 -11.81 -5.41 5.01
CA GLN A 80 -12.66 -6.60 4.90
C GLN A 80 -12.56 -7.23 3.51
N GLN A 81 -12.58 -6.43 2.45
CA GLN A 81 -12.34 -6.89 1.07
C GLN A 81 -10.93 -7.50 0.93
N GLY A 82 -9.93 -6.87 1.54
CA GLY A 82 -8.56 -7.39 1.56
C GLY A 82 -8.46 -8.77 2.22
N ARG A 83 -9.11 -8.97 3.36
CA ARG A 83 -9.14 -10.28 4.04
C ARG A 83 -9.86 -11.33 3.21
N GLN A 84 -10.94 -10.96 2.51
CA GLN A 84 -11.62 -11.87 1.59
C GLN A 84 -10.69 -12.30 0.46
N ARG A 85 -9.99 -11.35 -0.16
CA ARG A 85 -9.00 -11.61 -1.21
C ARG A 85 -7.87 -12.53 -0.72
N ALA A 86 -7.34 -12.30 0.48
CA ALA A 86 -6.30 -13.14 1.06
C ALA A 86 -6.73 -14.60 1.20
N ARG A 87 -7.98 -14.82 1.66
CA ARG A 87 -8.57 -16.17 1.76
C ARG A 87 -8.71 -16.84 0.40
N GLU A 88 -9.20 -16.10 -0.59
CA GLU A 88 -9.39 -16.63 -1.95
C GLU A 88 -8.07 -17.04 -2.62
N LEU A 89 -6.98 -16.34 -2.29
CA LEU A 89 -5.63 -16.62 -2.80
C LEU A 89 -4.84 -17.60 -1.91
N GLY A 90 -5.32 -17.91 -0.70
CA GLY A 90 -4.63 -18.81 0.22
C GLY A 90 -3.32 -18.27 0.78
N VAL A 91 -3.22 -16.96 0.98
CA VAL A 91 -1.99 -16.28 1.44
C VAL A 91 -2.09 -15.71 2.86
N GLU A 92 -3.08 -16.15 3.63
CA GLU A 92 -3.36 -15.63 4.98
C GLU A 92 -2.20 -15.82 5.97
N ASP A 93 -1.36 -16.82 5.78
CA ASP A 93 -0.22 -17.10 6.66
C ASP A 93 0.92 -16.07 6.51
N HIS A 94 0.97 -15.36 5.39
CA HIS A 94 2.04 -14.40 5.06
C HIS A 94 1.57 -12.95 5.06
N LEU A 95 0.28 -12.71 5.34
CA LEU A 95 -0.22 -11.34 5.35
C LEU A 95 -1.19 -11.07 6.50
N GLN A 96 -1.18 -9.82 6.97
CA GLN A 96 -2.12 -9.31 7.97
C GLN A 96 -2.69 -7.99 7.51
N PHE A 97 -3.96 -7.73 7.87
CA PHE A 97 -4.60 -6.43 7.68
C PHE A 97 -4.89 -5.78 9.02
N MET A 98 -4.47 -4.53 9.17
CA MET A 98 -4.64 -3.75 10.40
C MET A 98 -5.30 -2.41 10.10
N ARG A 99 -6.28 -2.02 10.90
CA ARG A 99 -6.82 -0.66 10.85
C ARG A 99 -5.87 0.31 11.52
N GLY A 100 -5.48 1.37 10.83
CA GLY A 100 -4.54 2.37 11.36
C GLY A 100 -4.49 3.64 10.53
N ASP A 101 -3.94 4.69 11.16
CA ASP A 101 -3.67 5.97 10.51
C ASP A 101 -2.23 6.03 10.03
N ALA A 102 -2.03 6.33 8.75
CA ALA A 102 -0.72 6.48 8.13
C ALA A 102 0.13 7.63 8.74
N ALA A 103 -0.53 8.61 9.38
CA ALA A 103 0.16 9.69 10.09
C ALA A 103 0.70 9.27 11.47
N ARG A 104 0.32 8.08 11.96
CA ARG A 104 0.74 7.53 13.25
C ARG A 104 0.71 6.02 13.24
N LEU A 105 1.75 5.42 12.68
CA LEU A 105 1.85 3.97 12.53
C LEU A 105 2.18 3.30 13.88
N PRO A 106 1.45 2.24 14.29
CA PRO A 106 1.61 1.59 15.58
C PRO A 106 2.76 0.56 15.58
N PHE A 107 3.88 0.91 14.97
CA PHE A 107 5.06 0.06 14.88
C PHE A 107 6.29 0.77 15.44
N PRO A 108 7.27 0.04 15.99
CA PRO A 108 8.55 0.63 16.40
C PRO A 108 9.37 1.11 15.21
N ASP A 109 10.41 1.91 15.49
CA ASP A 109 11.37 2.35 14.48
C ASP A 109 12.07 1.13 13.84
N ASP A 110 12.43 1.24 12.58
CA ASP A 110 13.22 0.24 11.83
C ASP A 110 12.62 -1.18 11.81
N HIS A 111 11.29 -1.29 11.90
CA HIS A 111 10.61 -2.59 12.03
C HIS A 111 10.50 -3.37 10.73
N PHE A 112 10.37 -2.69 9.60
CA PHE A 112 10.15 -3.29 8.27
C PHE A 112 11.35 -3.10 7.36
N ASP A 113 11.64 -4.10 6.54
CA ASP A 113 12.68 -4.00 5.51
C ASP A 113 12.30 -3.01 4.41
N ALA A 114 11.01 -2.93 4.10
CA ALA A 114 10.48 -1.94 3.17
C ALA A 114 9.09 -1.46 3.60
N VAL A 115 8.82 -0.21 3.32
CA VAL A 115 7.51 0.42 3.52
C VAL A 115 7.08 1.09 2.22
N PHE A 116 5.87 0.82 1.77
CA PHE A 116 5.37 1.45 0.56
C PHE A 116 3.92 1.89 0.67
N GLY A 117 3.53 2.80 -0.22
CA GLY A 117 2.16 3.24 -0.35
C GLY A 117 1.87 3.70 -1.77
N MET A 118 0.78 3.19 -2.33
CA MET A 118 0.38 3.48 -3.70
C MET A 118 -0.92 4.27 -3.73
N ARG A 119 -0.94 5.33 -4.56
CA ARG A 119 -2.15 6.07 -4.91
C ARG A 119 -2.84 6.81 -3.77
N PHE A 120 -2.16 7.10 -2.67
CA PHE A 120 -2.79 7.82 -1.55
C PHE A 120 -2.17 9.19 -1.24
N PHE A 121 -0.92 9.45 -1.64
CA PHE A 121 -0.24 10.71 -1.34
C PHE A 121 -0.94 11.96 -1.88
N HIS A 122 -1.66 11.83 -3.00
CA HIS A 122 -2.44 12.92 -3.56
C HIS A 122 -3.70 13.27 -2.75
N LEU A 123 -4.10 12.40 -1.82
CA LEU A 123 -5.22 12.60 -0.90
C LEU A 123 -4.76 13.15 0.46
N ALA A 124 -3.46 13.20 0.70
CA ALA A 124 -2.88 13.60 1.96
C ALA A 124 -2.83 15.12 2.11
N ASP A 125 -3.41 15.66 3.18
CA ASP A 125 -3.29 17.08 3.51
C ASP A 125 -1.87 17.42 4.01
N THR A 126 -1.21 16.44 4.64
CA THR A 126 0.14 16.56 5.20
C THR A 126 1.04 15.41 4.74
N PRO A 127 1.45 15.35 3.46
CA PRO A 127 2.24 14.23 2.95
C PRO A 127 3.58 14.03 3.67
N ALA A 128 4.16 15.11 4.23
CA ALA A 128 5.40 15.03 4.98
C ALA A 128 5.28 14.20 6.27
N SER A 129 4.15 14.25 6.97
CA SER A 129 3.94 13.43 8.18
C SER A 129 3.83 11.95 7.84
N PHE A 130 3.16 11.59 6.74
CA PHE A 130 3.08 10.21 6.27
C PHE A 130 4.46 9.68 5.86
N LEU A 131 5.23 10.46 5.11
CA LEU A 131 6.60 10.09 4.73
C LEU A 131 7.51 9.93 5.96
N GLY A 132 7.37 10.81 6.96
CA GLY A 132 8.10 10.72 8.22
C GLY A 132 7.82 9.41 8.96
N GLU A 133 6.56 9.00 9.07
CA GLU A 133 6.18 7.73 9.69
C GLU A 133 6.63 6.52 8.87
N MET A 134 6.48 6.55 7.55
CA MET A 134 6.98 5.49 6.67
C MET A 134 8.50 5.33 6.80
N ALA A 135 9.24 6.44 6.84
CA ALA A 135 10.70 6.42 7.03
C ALA A 135 11.08 5.93 8.43
N ARG A 136 10.34 6.33 9.47
CA ARG A 136 10.62 5.92 10.85
C ARG A 136 10.50 4.40 11.05
N VAL A 137 9.46 3.78 10.48
CA VAL A 137 9.21 2.34 10.68
C VAL A 137 9.95 1.46 9.68
N SER A 138 10.65 2.05 8.70
CA SER A 138 11.44 1.33 7.68
C SER A 138 12.94 1.35 8.03
N ASN A 139 13.58 0.21 7.94
CA ASN A 139 15.01 0.10 8.14
C ASN A 139 15.84 0.29 6.84
N SER A 140 15.23 0.18 5.66
CA SER A 140 15.97 0.15 4.41
C SER A 140 15.35 0.95 3.27
N GLN A 141 14.05 0.79 2.99
CA GLN A 141 13.45 1.29 1.77
C GLN A 141 12.08 1.89 1.99
N VAL A 142 11.85 3.08 1.43
CA VAL A 142 10.51 3.67 1.28
C VAL A 142 10.18 3.83 -0.20
N PHE A 143 9.04 3.34 -0.63
CA PHE A 143 8.57 3.38 -2.02
C PHE A 143 7.16 3.96 -2.09
N PHE A 144 6.94 4.92 -2.96
CA PHE A 144 5.62 5.54 -3.13
C PHE A 144 5.45 6.14 -4.52
N ASP A 145 4.19 6.40 -4.88
CA ASP A 145 3.85 7.13 -6.08
C ASP A 145 3.21 8.48 -5.77
N THR A 146 3.35 9.41 -6.70
CA THR A 146 2.67 10.70 -6.63
C THR A 146 2.36 11.24 -8.03
N PHE A 147 1.46 12.22 -8.10
CA PHE A 147 1.19 12.92 -9.35
C PHE A 147 2.14 14.10 -9.53
N LYS A 148 2.77 14.17 -10.69
CA LYS A 148 3.46 15.38 -11.10
C LYS A 148 2.45 16.36 -11.69
N ARG A 149 2.50 17.62 -11.30
CA ARG A 149 1.60 18.67 -11.80
C ARG A 149 1.69 18.75 -13.34
N GLY A 150 0.59 18.44 -14.03
CA GLY A 150 0.49 18.47 -15.50
C GLY A 150 1.06 17.25 -16.24
N SER A 151 1.30 16.13 -15.56
CA SER A 151 1.85 14.91 -16.16
C SER A 151 1.23 13.63 -15.57
N THR A 152 1.55 12.51 -16.22
CA THR A 152 1.28 11.17 -15.71
C THR A 152 1.95 10.92 -14.37
N ARG A 153 1.42 9.96 -13.61
CA ARG A 153 1.91 9.51 -12.30
C ARG A 153 3.41 9.19 -12.32
N SER A 154 4.15 9.71 -11.34
CA SER A 154 5.56 9.40 -11.11
C SER A 154 5.71 8.48 -9.91
N ILE A 155 6.59 7.51 -10.00
CA ILE A 155 6.91 6.55 -8.95
C ILE A 155 8.27 6.91 -8.36
N TYR A 156 8.35 7.03 -7.04
CA TYR A 156 9.57 7.34 -6.31
C TYR A 156 9.98 6.17 -5.43
N ASN A 157 11.25 5.83 -5.55
CA ASN A 157 11.90 4.84 -4.71
C ASN A 157 13.04 5.53 -3.95
N TRP A 158 12.99 5.49 -2.63
CA TRP A 158 14.00 6.07 -1.76
C TRP A 158 14.66 4.97 -0.95
N LEU A 159 15.97 4.83 -1.11
CA LEU A 159 16.79 3.97 -0.28
C LEU A 159 17.26 4.80 0.93
N LEU A 160 16.94 4.33 2.12
CA LEU A 160 17.43 4.93 3.35
C LEU A 160 18.89 4.51 3.55
N PRO A 161 19.78 5.43 4.01
CA PRO A 161 21.13 5.04 4.36
C PRO A 161 21.08 4.01 5.50
N MET A 162 21.72 2.86 5.26
CA MET A 162 21.89 1.87 6.32
C MET A 162 22.83 2.48 7.37
N GLY A 163 22.32 2.69 8.56
CA GLY A 163 23.04 3.21 9.70
C GLY A 163 24.03 2.20 10.27
#